data_e6721de677e3315a1f02164ea1a8f6b2
#
_entry.id   e6721de677e3315a1f02164ea1a8f6b2
#
_cell.length_a   1.000
_cell.length_b   1.000
_cell.length_c   1.000
_cell.angle_alpha   90.00
_cell.angle_beta   90.00
_cell.angle_gamma   90.00
#
_symmetry.space_group_name_H-M   'P 1'
#
loop_
_entity.id
_entity.type
_entity.pdbx_description
1 polymer ?
#
loop_
_entity_poly.entity_id
_entity_poly.type
_entity_poly.pdbx_seq_one_letter_code
_entity_poly.pdbx_strand_id
1 'polypeptide(L)'
;MSLGTLTAFLDASVLYPAPLRDLLLELAVSDLYRAKWSATVQDEWIGALLRSRPDLPRQRLERTRDLMNAHARDVLVTGYEDLIEVLSLPDPNDRHVLAAAIKGRADVIVTANLEDFPAEVLERWGIEAQHPDAFLTGLFDLAQPAFLHAVKTVRARLKNPPKSAEDYLETLRAHGLGATVAALAPYARYI
;
A
#
# COMPACT_ATOMS: atom_id res chain seq x y z
N MET A 1 0.07 12.38 25.26
CA MET A 1 -0.42 12.66 23.89
C MET A 1 -0.43 11.36 23.15
N SER A 2 -1.62 10.87 22.76
CA SER A 2 -1.69 9.72 21.84
C SER A 2 -1.17 10.22 20.50
N LEU A 3 -0.03 9.73 20.07
CA LEU A 3 0.40 9.88 18.69
C LEU A 3 -0.70 9.18 17.86
N GLY A 4 -1.48 9.96 17.10
CA GLY A 4 -2.50 9.42 16.22
C GLY A 4 -1.85 8.39 15.29
N THR A 5 -2.51 7.25 15.09
CA THR A 5 -2.01 6.24 14.15
C THR A 5 -2.02 6.83 12.76
N LEU A 6 -0.87 6.83 12.07
CA LEU A 6 -0.69 7.34 10.71
C LEU A 6 -1.73 6.70 9.78
N THR A 7 -2.43 7.52 8.98
CA THR A 7 -3.40 7.06 8.01
C THR A 7 -2.83 7.19 6.60
N ALA A 8 -2.73 6.08 5.88
CA ALA A 8 -2.18 6.04 4.53
C ALA A 8 -3.25 5.62 3.50
N PHE A 9 -3.42 6.43 2.46
CA PHE A 9 -4.19 6.05 1.29
C PHE A 9 -3.28 5.32 0.30
N LEU A 10 -3.65 4.09 -0.05
CA LEU A 10 -2.86 3.24 -0.93
C LEU A 10 -3.38 3.37 -2.37
N ASP A 11 -2.50 3.80 -3.26
CA ASP A 11 -2.75 3.89 -4.69
C ASP A 11 -2.72 2.52 -5.36
N ALA A 12 -3.35 2.39 -6.53
CA ALA A 12 -3.39 1.16 -7.33
C ALA A 12 -1.99 0.64 -7.68
N SER A 13 -1.02 1.53 -7.89
CA SER A 13 0.36 1.18 -8.21
C SER A 13 1.05 0.33 -7.13
N VAL A 14 0.68 0.52 -5.86
CA VAL A 14 1.25 -0.24 -4.73
C VAL A 14 0.42 -1.47 -4.36
N LEU A 15 -0.83 -1.54 -4.79
CA LEU A 15 -1.70 -2.72 -4.62
C LEU A 15 -1.56 -3.74 -5.75
N TYR A 16 -1.06 -3.31 -6.91
CA TYR A 16 -0.82 -4.18 -8.07
C TYR A 16 0.19 -5.30 -7.80
N PRO A 17 1.41 -5.03 -7.25
CA PRO A 17 2.37 -6.10 -6.94
C PRO A 17 1.94 -6.89 -5.70
N ALA A 18 1.66 -8.19 -5.86
CA ALA A 18 1.21 -9.03 -4.76
C ALA A 18 2.16 -9.03 -3.54
N PRO A 19 3.50 -9.12 -3.68
CA PRO A 19 4.40 -9.10 -2.52
C PRO A 19 4.34 -7.80 -1.72
N LEU A 20 4.21 -6.65 -2.39
CA LEU A 20 4.08 -5.35 -1.75
C LEU A 20 2.70 -5.22 -1.08
N ARG A 21 1.63 -5.55 -1.81
CA ARG A 21 0.25 -5.56 -1.28
C ARG A 21 0.14 -6.39 -0.01
N ASP A 22 0.66 -7.62 -0.03
CA ASP A 22 0.54 -8.54 1.10
C ASP A 22 1.29 -8.01 2.33
N LEU A 23 2.44 -7.38 2.15
CA LEU A 23 3.20 -6.75 3.24
C LEU A 23 2.47 -5.53 3.79
N LEU A 24 1.99 -4.62 2.93
CA LEU A 24 1.22 -3.44 3.35
C LEU A 24 -0.03 -3.84 4.13
N LEU A 25 -0.75 -4.86 3.67
CA LEU A 25 -1.93 -5.36 4.37
C LEU A 25 -1.62 -5.93 5.75
N GLU A 26 -0.57 -6.74 5.87
CA GLU A 26 -0.18 -7.32 7.16
C GLU A 26 0.22 -6.25 8.16
N LEU A 27 0.95 -5.22 7.72
CA LEU A 27 1.32 -4.09 8.56
C LEU A 27 0.10 -3.29 9.03
N ALA A 28 -0.91 -3.11 8.17
CA ALA A 28 -2.17 -2.46 8.52
C ALA A 28 -3.00 -3.31 9.51
N VAL A 29 -3.11 -4.62 9.28
CA VAL A 29 -3.81 -5.57 10.18
C VAL A 29 -3.11 -5.64 11.54
N SER A 30 -1.79 -5.44 11.58
CA SER A 30 -0.99 -5.36 12.81
C SER A 30 -1.03 -3.97 13.48
N ASP A 31 -1.92 -3.08 13.05
CA ASP A 31 -2.14 -1.73 13.59
C ASP A 31 -0.90 -0.80 13.56
N LEU A 32 0.09 -1.06 12.66
CA LEU A 32 1.22 -0.16 12.50
C LEU A 32 0.82 1.15 11.82
N TYR A 33 -0.21 1.11 10.98
CA TYR A 33 -0.84 2.28 10.37
C TYR A 33 -2.29 1.94 9.99
N ARG A 34 -3.07 2.95 9.62
CA ARG A 34 -4.43 2.80 9.08
C ARG A 34 -4.40 2.88 7.57
N ALA A 35 -4.70 1.77 6.90
CA ALA A 35 -4.82 1.74 5.46
C ALA A 35 -6.16 2.30 4.99
N LYS A 36 -6.17 3.03 3.88
CA LYS A 36 -7.35 3.50 3.17
C LYS A 36 -7.19 3.22 1.68
N TRP A 37 -8.29 2.94 1.01
CA TRP A 37 -8.41 2.88 -0.45
C TRP A 37 -9.85 3.14 -0.88
N SER A 38 -10.09 3.26 -2.18
CA SER A 38 -11.43 3.39 -2.76
C SER A 38 -11.77 2.17 -3.61
N ALA A 39 -13.05 2.03 -3.96
CA ALA A 39 -13.48 1.00 -4.92
C ALA A 39 -12.83 1.20 -6.28
N THR A 40 -12.65 2.46 -6.72
CA THR A 40 -11.98 2.79 -7.98
C THR A 40 -10.54 2.25 -8.00
N VAL A 41 -9.76 2.51 -6.97
CA VAL A 41 -8.38 1.99 -6.85
C VAL A 41 -8.36 0.46 -6.88
N GLN A 42 -9.33 -0.20 -6.24
CA GLN A 42 -9.46 -1.66 -6.29
C GLN A 42 -9.72 -2.16 -7.70
N ASP A 43 -10.60 -1.51 -8.44
CA ASP A 43 -10.90 -1.88 -9.83
C ASP A 43 -9.71 -1.63 -10.77
N GLU A 44 -8.93 -0.59 -10.51
CA GLU A 44 -7.73 -0.24 -11.29
C GLU A 44 -6.65 -1.32 -11.20
N TRP A 45 -6.23 -1.71 -9.99
CA TRP A 45 -5.20 -2.75 -9.86
C TRP A 45 -5.68 -4.12 -10.37
N ILE A 46 -6.98 -4.46 -10.19
CA ILE A 46 -7.56 -5.68 -10.74
C ILE A 46 -7.55 -5.62 -12.27
N GLY A 47 -8.01 -4.50 -12.85
CA GLY A 47 -8.02 -4.29 -14.28
C GLY A 47 -6.61 -4.34 -14.89
N ALA A 48 -5.62 -3.72 -14.24
CA ALA A 48 -4.23 -3.76 -14.66
C ALA A 48 -3.65 -5.18 -14.63
N LEU A 49 -3.94 -5.97 -13.59
CA LEU A 49 -3.53 -7.38 -13.53
C LEU A 49 -4.17 -8.22 -14.62
N LEU A 50 -5.45 -8.06 -14.89
CA LEU A 50 -6.14 -8.82 -15.94
C LEU A 50 -5.63 -8.48 -17.35
N ARG A 51 -5.16 -7.24 -17.57
CA ARG A 51 -4.52 -6.87 -18.84
C ARG A 51 -3.15 -7.51 -19.01
N SER A 52 -2.35 -7.57 -17.94
CA SER A 52 -1.00 -8.16 -17.97
C SER A 52 -1.01 -9.69 -17.84
N ARG A 53 -2.02 -10.25 -17.19
CA ARG A 53 -2.19 -11.68 -16.90
C ARG A 53 -3.61 -12.13 -17.24
N PRO A 54 -3.95 -12.26 -18.54
CA PRO A 54 -5.28 -12.68 -18.98
C PRO A 54 -5.65 -14.10 -18.55
N ASP A 55 -4.66 -14.89 -18.15
CA ASP A 55 -4.81 -16.24 -17.61
C ASP A 55 -5.41 -16.28 -16.19
N LEU A 56 -5.37 -15.16 -15.47
CA LEU A 56 -5.90 -15.11 -14.12
C LEU A 56 -7.44 -15.00 -14.13
N PRO A 57 -8.14 -15.84 -13.34
CA PRO A 57 -9.59 -15.70 -13.20
C PRO A 57 -9.92 -14.39 -12.45
N ARG A 58 -10.78 -13.55 -13.06
CA ARG A 58 -11.29 -12.31 -12.41
C ARG A 58 -11.83 -12.57 -10.99
N GLN A 59 -12.60 -13.64 -10.85
CA GLN A 59 -13.19 -14.02 -9.56
C GLN A 59 -12.17 -14.21 -8.46
N ARG A 60 -10.94 -14.68 -8.78
CA ARG A 60 -9.87 -14.82 -7.80
C ARG A 60 -9.39 -13.45 -7.28
N LEU A 61 -9.28 -12.47 -8.16
CA LEU A 61 -8.86 -11.11 -7.80
C LEU A 61 -9.95 -10.39 -7.01
N GLU A 62 -11.21 -10.55 -7.39
CA GLU A 62 -12.36 -10.01 -6.66
C GLU A 62 -12.46 -10.60 -5.25
N ARG A 63 -12.22 -11.91 -5.10
CA ARG A 63 -12.11 -12.54 -3.79
C ARG A 63 -10.98 -11.95 -2.95
N THR A 64 -9.83 -11.65 -3.57
CA THR A 64 -8.71 -10.98 -2.87
C THR A 64 -9.15 -9.60 -2.39
N ARG A 65 -9.78 -8.79 -3.24
CA ARG A 65 -10.35 -7.49 -2.88
C ARG A 65 -11.31 -7.60 -1.70
N ASP A 66 -12.23 -8.55 -1.74
CA ASP A 66 -13.24 -8.73 -0.70
C ASP A 66 -12.60 -9.13 0.64
N LEU A 67 -11.56 -9.96 0.62
CA LEU A 67 -10.77 -10.29 1.80
C LEU A 67 -10.01 -9.07 2.33
N MET A 68 -9.42 -8.25 1.47
CA MET A 68 -8.76 -7.00 1.88
C MET A 68 -9.74 -6.08 2.61
N ASN A 69 -10.94 -5.88 2.04
CA ASN A 69 -11.98 -5.04 2.63
C ASN A 69 -12.51 -5.59 3.97
N ALA A 70 -12.51 -6.91 4.15
CA ALA A 70 -12.99 -7.55 5.37
C ALA A 70 -11.99 -7.55 6.53
N HIS A 71 -10.68 -7.63 6.21
CA HIS A 71 -9.66 -7.82 7.25
C HIS A 71 -9.09 -6.51 7.80
N ALA A 72 -9.14 -5.41 7.05
CA ALA A 72 -8.69 -4.12 7.52
C ALA A 72 -9.89 -3.24 7.92
N ARG A 73 -9.78 -2.58 9.08
CA ARG A 73 -10.90 -1.78 9.62
C ARG A 73 -11.07 -0.48 8.87
N ASP A 74 -12.32 -0.14 8.52
CA ASP A 74 -12.70 1.17 7.99
C ASP A 74 -11.82 1.65 6.82
N VAL A 75 -11.44 0.70 5.94
CA VAL A 75 -10.50 0.96 4.86
C VAL A 75 -11.11 1.60 3.64
N LEU A 76 -12.39 1.30 3.35
CA LEU A 76 -13.05 1.72 2.12
C LEU A 76 -13.56 3.16 2.25
N VAL A 77 -13.00 4.05 1.47
CA VAL A 77 -13.43 5.46 1.39
C VAL A 77 -14.52 5.61 0.33
N THR A 78 -15.61 6.27 0.68
CA THR A 78 -16.75 6.56 -0.19
C THR A 78 -17.18 8.02 -0.08
N GLY A 79 -17.95 8.53 -1.04
CA GLY A 79 -18.50 9.88 -1.01
C GLY A 79 -17.43 10.96 -1.20
N TYR A 80 -16.45 10.72 -2.07
CA TYR A 80 -15.38 11.65 -2.43
C TYR A 80 -15.55 12.22 -3.85
N GLU A 81 -16.55 11.76 -4.58
CA GLU A 81 -16.72 12.01 -6.01
C GLU A 81 -16.85 13.50 -6.33
N ASP A 82 -17.57 14.23 -5.50
CA ASP A 82 -17.77 15.69 -5.65
C ASP A 82 -16.46 16.49 -5.56
N LEU A 83 -15.43 15.93 -4.93
CA LEU A 83 -14.11 16.56 -4.81
C LEU A 83 -13.29 16.43 -6.10
N ILE A 84 -13.56 15.43 -6.93
CA ILE A 84 -12.73 15.11 -8.11
C ILE A 84 -12.67 16.31 -9.07
N GLU A 85 -13.81 16.98 -9.32
CA GLU A 85 -13.91 18.07 -10.28
C GLU A 85 -13.22 19.36 -9.84
N VAL A 86 -13.06 19.56 -8.52
CA VAL A 86 -12.43 20.76 -7.97
C VAL A 86 -10.92 20.62 -7.76
N LEU A 87 -10.39 19.42 -7.92
CA LEU A 87 -8.97 19.12 -7.78
C LEU A 87 -8.23 19.22 -9.12
N SER A 88 -6.96 19.59 -9.06
CA SER A 88 -6.07 19.65 -10.21
C SER A 88 -4.79 18.88 -9.90
N LEU A 89 -4.44 17.94 -10.76
CA LEU A 89 -3.20 17.15 -10.74
C LEU A 89 -2.61 17.10 -12.15
N PRO A 90 -1.31 16.79 -12.30
CA PRO A 90 -0.66 16.61 -13.60
C PRO A 90 -1.40 15.58 -14.47
N ASP A 91 -1.74 14.42 -13.92
CA ASP A 91 -2.67 13.49 -14.56
C ASP A 91 -4.09 13.69 -13.96
N PRO A 92 -5.07 14.13 -14.79
CA PRO A 92 -6.45 14.24 -14.34
C PRO A 92 -7.08 12.91 -13.87
N ASN A 93 -6.55 11.77 -14.31
CA ASN A 93 -7.05 10.47 -13.91
C ASN A 93 -6.74 10.15 -12.44
N ASP A 94 -5.70 10.75 -11.85
CA ASP A 94 -5.31 10.52 -10.46
C ASP A 94 -6.07 11.39 -9.45
N ARG A 95 -6.91 12.33 -9.93
CA ARG A 95 -7.71 13.21 -9.05
C ARG A 95 -8.59 12.43 -8.07
N HIS A 96 -9.10 11.25 -8.46
CA HIS A 96 -9.90 10.42 -7.56
C HIS A 96 -9.08 9.88 -6.38
N VAL A 97 -7.78 9.64 -6.55
CA VAL A 97 -6.87 9.20 -5.47
C VAL A 97 -6.75 10.32 -4.43
N LEU A 98 -6.45 11.56 -4.86
CA LEU A 98 -6.37 12.71 -3.98
C LEU A 98 -7.72 13.00 -3.31
N ALA A 99 -8.83 12.97 -4.06
CA ALA A 99 -10.17 13.19 -3.54
C ALA A 99 -10.51 12.20 -2.42
N ALA A 100 -10.22 10.91 -2.65
CA ALA A 100 -10.45 9.86 -1.67
C ALA A 100 -9.50 9.98 -0.46
N ALA A 101 -8.24 10.36 -0.67
CA ALA A 101 -7.28 10.62 0.42
C ALA A 101 -7.76 11.76 1.33
N ILE A 102 -8.24 12.87 0.76
CA ILE A 102 -8.82 14.00 1.52
C ILE A 102 -10.04 13.53 2.32
N LYS A 103 -10.98 12.86 1.66
CA LYS A 103 -12.20 12.35 2.30
C LYS A 103 -11.90 11.35 3.41
N GLY A 104 -10.92 10.49 3.18
CA GLY A 104 -10.44 9.47 4.13
C GLY A 104 -9.57 10.03 5.24
N ARG A 105 -9.27 11.35 5.22
CA ARG A 105 -8.36 12.02 6.18
C ARG A 105 -7.01 11.32 6.26
N ALA A 106 -6.45 11.00 5.10
CA ALA A 106 -5.13 10.41 5.01
C ALA A 106 -4.05 11.46 5.30
N ASP A 107 -3.02 11.05 6.01
CA ASP A 107 -1.81 11.85 6.24
C ASP A 107 -0.84 11.69 5.05
N VAL A 108 -0.88 10.52 4.39
CA VAL A 108 0.02 10.17 3.30
C VAL A 108 -0.70 9.41 2.19
N ILE A 109 -0.34 9.70 0.93
CA ILE A 109 -0.64 8.86 -0.24
C ILE A 109 0.60 8.03 -0.52
N VAL A 110 0.47 6.70 -0.49
CA VAL A 110 1.56 5.78 -0.86
C VAL A 110 1.40 5.39 -2.32
N THR A 111 2.35 5.80 -3.14
CA THR A 111 2.32 5.60 -4.59
C THR A 111 3.72 5.36 -5.16
N ALA A 112 3.82 4.60 -6.25
CA ALA A 112 5.05 4.48 -7.04
C ALA A 112 5.27 5.68 -7.98
N ASN A 113 4.23 6.48 -8.25
CA ASN A 113 4.22 7.58 -9.22
C ASN A 113 4.20 8.94 -8.52
N LEU A 114 5.28 9.30 -7.84
CA LEU A 114 5.36 10.56 -7.07
C LEU A 114 5.16 11.81 -7.93
N GLU A 115 5.53 11.77 -9.20
CA GLU A 115 5.40 12.89 -10.14
C GLU A 115 3.94 13.31 -10.39
N ASP A 116 2.98 12.38 -10.22
CA ASP A 116 1.56 12.65 -10.38
C ASP A 116 0.95 13.36 -9.16
N PHE A 117 1.69 13.42 -8.04
CA PHE A 117 1.26 13.98 -6.76
C PHE A 117 2.23 15.05 -6.24
N PRO A 118 2.36 16.22 -6.91
CA PRO A 118 3.30 17.26 -6.53
C PRO A 118 3.00 17.82 -5.13
N ALA A 119 4.05 18.07 -4.35
CA ALA A 119 3.95 18.54 -2.97
C ALA A 119 3.15 19.83 -2.84
N GLU A 120 3.33 20.77 -3.79
CA GLU A 120 2.65 22.07 -3.81
C GLU A 120 1.11 21.95 -3.87
N VAL A 121 0.61 20.84 -4.44
CA VAL A 121 -0.82 20.55 -4.50
C VAL A 121 -1.28 19.89 -3.20
N LEU A 122 -0.50 18.93 -2.69
CA LEU A 122 -0.88 18.13 -1.54
C LEU A 122 -0.80 18.87 -0.21
N GLU A 123 0.18 19.77 -0.06
CA GLU A 123 0.38 20.59 1.16
C GLU A 123 -0.87 21.35 1.60
N ARG A 124 -1.69 21.81 0.64
CA ARG A 124 -2.96 22.50 0.91
C ARG A 124 -3.95 21.63 1.70
N TRP A 125 -3.80 20.33 1.61
CA TRP A 125 -4.67 19.36 2.25
C TRP A 125 -4.00 18.69 3.46
N GLY A 126 -2.75 19.07 3.75
CA GLY A 126 -1.95 18.44 4.82
C GLY A 126 -1.59 16.99 4.52
N ILE A 127 -1.49 16.64 3.23
CA ILE A 127 -1.17 15.28 2.76
C ILE A 127 0.24 15.29 2.16
N GLU A 128 0.98 14.21 2.32
CA GLU A 128 2.28 13.97 1.71
C GLU A 128 2.18 12.77 0.75
N ALA A 129 2.91 12.77 -0.36
CA ALA A 129 3.09 11.59 -1.20
C ALA A 129 4.40 10.89 -0.84
N GLN A 130 4.35 9.58 -0.63
CA GLN A 130 5.54 8.78 -0.31
C GLN A 130 5.65 7.57 -1.24
N HIS A 131 6.88 7.31 -1.71
CA HIS A 131 7.19 6.05 -2.36
C HIS A 131 7.06 4.89 -1.35
N PRO A 132 6.56 3.70 -1.75
CA PRO A 132 6.36 2.60 -0.82
C PRO A 132 7.61 2.18 -0.05
N ASP A 133 8.80 2.28 -0.65
CA ASP A 133 10.06 1.97 0.03
C ASP A 133 10.36 2.93 1.20
N ALA A 134 10.15 4.23 0.99
CA ALA A 134 10.31 5.24 2.05
C ALA A 134 9.25 5.07 3.15
N PHE A 135 7.99 4.83 2.77
CA PHE A 135 6.90 4.58 3.71
C PHE A 135 7.18 3.36 4.61
N LEU A 136 7.58 2.24 4.00
CA LEU A 136 7.90 1.01 4.73
C LEU A 136 9.12 1.18 5.65
N THR A 137 10.16 1.87 5.18
CA THR A 137 11.35 2.16 6.00
C THR A 137 10.98 3.02 7.21
N GLY A 138 10.13 4.03 7.02
CA GLY A 138 9.63 4.85 8.13
C GLY A 138 8.82 4.04 9.16
N LEU A 139 7.97 3.12 8.72
CA LEU A 139 7.25 2.21 9.62
C LEU A 139 8.19 1.26 10.36
N PHE A 140 9.23 0.76 9.69
CA PHE A 140 10.25 -0.07 10.31
C PHE A 140 10.98 0.67 11.44
N ASP A 141 11.38 1.91 11.21
CA ASP A 141 12.07 2.74 12.20
C ASP A 141 11.19 3.03 13.43
N LEU A 142 9.89 3.20 13.22
CA LEU A 142 8.93 3.48 14.30
C LEU A 142 8.59 2.26 15.14
N ALA A 143 8.50 1.06 14.54
CA ALA A 143 7.98 -0.12 15.21
C ALA A 143 8.68 -1.42 14.75
N GLN A 144 10.02 -1.43 14.79
CA GLN A 144 10.85 -2.51 14.28
C GLN A 144 10.41 -3.93 14.71
N PRO A 145 10.12 -4.25 16.00
CA PRO A 145 9.73 -5.61 16.37
C PRO A 145 8.42 -6.06 15.73
N ALA A 146 7.42 -5.18 15.68
CA ALA A 146 6.13 -5.46 15.06
C ALA A 146 6.26 -5.60 13.54
N PHE A 147 7.09 -4.77 12.90
CA PHE A 147 7.38 -4.86 11.47
C PHE A 147 8.06 -6.20 11.12
N LEU A 148 9.07 -6.62 11.88
CA LEU A 148 9.73 -7.92 11.69
C LEU A 148 8.75 -9.09 11.86
N HIS A 149 7.84 -9.00 12.83
CA HIS A 149 6.79 -10.00 13.01
C HIS A 149 5.85 -10.09 11.79
N ALA A 150 5.43 -8.94 11.25
CA ALA A 150 4.60 -8.89 10.06
C ALA A 150 5.31 -9.50 8.85
N VAL A 151 6.58 -9.16 8.61
CA VAL A 151 7.40 -9.74 7.53
C VAL A 151 7.48 -11.26 7.65
N LYS A 152 7.78 -11.76 8.86
CA LYS A 152 7.81 -13.19 9.15
C LYS A 152 6.48 -13.87 8.85
N THR A 153 5.38 -13.23 9.26
CA THR A 153 4.02 -13.75 9.06
C THR A 153 3.68 -13.86 7.57
N VAL A 154 3.97 -12.81 6.79
CA VAL A 154 3.75 -12.84 5.33
C VAL A 154 4.58 -13.94 4.68
N ARG A 155 5.89 -14.01 4.97
CA ARG A 155 6.77 -15.04 4.40
C ARG A 155 6.29 -16.45 4.75
N ALA A 156 5.88 -16.70 5.99
CA ALA A 156 5.41 -18.00 6.45
C ALA A 156 4.14 -18.48 5.73
N ARG A 157 3.34 -17.56 5.15
CA ARG A 157 2.15 -17.90 4.34
C ARG A 157 2.52 -18.36 2.93
N LEU A 158 3.72 -18.09 2.46
CA LEU A 158 4.20 -18.50 1.14
C LEU A 158 4.62 -19.98 1.19
N LYS A 159 3.73 -20.89 0.78
CA LYS A 159 3.94 -22.34 0.87
C LYS A 159 4.15 -23.03 -0.46
N ASN A 160 3.78 -22.38 -1.58
CA ASN A 160 3.81 -23.02 -2.89
C ASN A 160 4.42 -22.07 -3.96
N PRO A 161 5.74 -22.05 -4.14
CA PRO A 161 6.78 -22.68 -3.30
C PRO A 161 7.03 -21.88 -2.00
N PRO A 162 7.53 -22.51 -0.94
CA PRO A 162 7.99 -21.80 0.24
C PRO A 162 9.22 -20.96 -0.12
N LYS A 163 9.40 -19.82 0.59
CA LYS A 163 10.55 -18.94 0.39
C LYS A 163 11.43 -18.90 1.63
N SER A 164 12.75 -18.98 1.42
CA SER A 164 13.71 -18.60 2.46
C SER A 164 13.60 -17.11 2.79
N ALA A 165 14.22 -16.64 3.86
CA ALA A 165 14.29 -15.23 4.18
C ALA A 165 14.98 -14.46 3.05
N GLU A 166 16.08 -14.99 2.52
CA GLU A 166 16.86 -14.41 1.42
C GLU A 166 16.02 -14.30 0.14
N ASP A 167 15.31 -15.37 -0.26
CA ASP A 167 14.44 -15.37 -1.44
C ASP A 167 13.30 -14.36 -1.31
N TYR A 168 12.78 -14.20 -0.10
CA TYR A 168 11.72 -13.23 0.18
C TYR A 168 12.25 -11.80 0.09
N LEU A 169 13.40 -11.52 0.69
CA LEU A 169 14.05 -10.21 0.59
C LEU A 169 14.39 -9.86 -0.86
N GLU A 170 14.88 -10.83 -1.65
CA GLU A 170 15.14 -10.59 -3.07
C GLU A 170 13.83 -10.31 -3.85
N THR A 171 12.74 -10.97 -3.49
CA THR A 171 11.42 -10.66 -4.06
C THR A 171 11.01 -9.22 -3.76
N LEU A 172 11.18 -8.73 -2.53
CA LEU A 172 10.88 -7.34 -2.17
C LEU A 172 11.79 -6.37 -2.93
N ARG A 173 13.09 -6.69 -3.06
CA ARG A 173 14.07 -5.89 -3.82
C ARG A 173 13.66 -5.73 -5.28
N ALA A 174 13.21 -6.82 -5.92
CA ALA A 174 12.74 -6.82 -7.31
C ALA A 174 11.49 -5.94 -7.53
N HIS A 175 10.77 -5.60 -6.45
CA HIS A 175 9.62 -4.69 -6.47
C HIS A 175 9.96 -3.26 -6.00
N GLY A 176 11.25 -2.87 -6.06
CA GLY A 176 11.68 -1.50 -5.78
C GLY A 176 11.83 -1.15 -4.29
N LEU A 177 11.88 -2.15 -3.40
CA LEU A 177 11.97 -1.96 -1.95
C LEU A 177 13.41 -2.10 -1.45
N GLY A 178 14.36 -1.40 -2.09
CA GLY A 178 15.79 -1.52 -1.81
C GLY A 178 16.19 -1.07 -0.41
N ALA A 179 15.69 0.06 0.07
CA ALA A 179 15.99 0.58 1.40
C ALA A 179 15.35 -0.29 2.49
N THR A 180 14.10 -0.71 2.29
CA THR A 180 13.41 -1.66 3.18
C THR A 180 14.20 -2.96 3.30
N VAL A 181 14.66 -3.52 2.20
CA VAL A 181 15.47 -4.75 2.20
C VAL A 181 16.81 -4.53 2.92
N ALA A 182 17.46 -3.40 2.71
CA ALA A 182 18.71 -3.06 3.42
C ALA A 182 18.49 -2.99 4.94
N ALA A 183 17.37 -2.42 5.39
CA ALA A 183 16.99 -2.37 6.81
C ALA A 183 16.67 -3.76 7.38
N LEU A 184 16.04 -4.64 6.61
CA LEU A 184 15.67 -6.00 7.02
C LEU A 184 16.83 -7.01 7.02
N ALA A 185 17.83 -6.81 6.16
CA ALA A 185 18.92 -7.77 5.94
C ALA A 185 19.65 -8.21 7.23
N PRO A 186 19.97 -7.32 8.20
CA PRO A 186 20.57 -7.73 9.47
C PRO A 186 19.70 -8.66 10.31
N TYR A 187 18.39 -8.69 10.03
CA TYR A 187 17.38 -9.44 10.78
C TYR A 187 16.87 -10.67 10.03
N ALA A 188 17.51 -11.07 8.92
CA ALA A 188 17.06 -12.20 8.07
C ALA A 188 16.79 -13.50 8.86
N ARG A 189 17.53 -13.77 9.92
CA ARG A 189 17.33 -14.94 10.79
C ARG A 189 16.03 -14.90 11.63
N TYR A 190 15.39 -13.75 11.75
CA TYR A 190 14.19 -13.55 12.57
C TYR A 190 12.90 -13.48 11.74
N ILE A 191 13.00 -13.40 10.44
CA ILE A 191 11.88 -13.23 9.50
C ILE A 191 11.59 -14.50 8.69
#